data_6ea9664589a4282d9c1f71e6656ef511
#
_entry.id   6ea9664589a4282d9c1f71e6656ef511
#
_cell.length_a   1.000
_cell.length_b   1.000
_cell.length_c   1.000
_cell.angle_alpha   90.00
_cell.angle_beta   90.00
_cell.angle_gamma   90.00
#
_symmetry.space_group_name_H-M   'P 1'
#
loop_
_entity.id
_entity.type
_entity.pdbx_description
1 polymer ?
#
loop_
_entity_poly.entity_id
_entity_poly.type
_entity_poly.pdbx_seq_one_letter_code
_entity_poly.pdbx_strand_id
1 'polypeptide(L)'
;MSIEELEKWKKAGKLAHEALHFGKNLIQENSSMLDVTEEIEKYVFDNGGKLAFPTNLAINNVGAHWTPSSKTTEVFSKGDLVKLDVGVHIDGYIGDNALTVEIGTSKYSKLVDTSREALNAAIEVAGPGINVGMIGYAVQTTIENRGYKPIANLTGHGIKRYNLHSGISVPNVKENGGTVLKPGDIIAIEPFVTDGAGRVGGKRNSNIYLSLIHISEPTRRLN
;
A
#
# COMPACT_ATOMS: atom_id res chain seq x y z
N MET A 1 17.49 -8.98 14.62
CA MET A 1 16.11 -8.80 15.10
C MET A 1 15.87 -9.72 16.28
N SER A 2 15.43 -9.18 17.42
CA SER A 2 15.06 -9.97 18.60
C SER A 2 13.69 -10.62 18.42
N ILE A 3 13.34 -11.60 19.29
CA ILE A 3 12.00 -12.22 19.30
C ILE A 3 10.94 -11.16 19.60
N GLU A 4 11.19 -10.24 20.56
CA GLU A 4 10.27 -9.17 20.91
C GLU A 4 10.01 -8.21 19.74
N GLU A 5 11.05 -7.83 19.01
CA GLU A 5 10.90 -7.01 17.80
C GLU A 5 10.06 -7.72 16.74
N LEU A 6 10.31 -9.01 16.51
CA LEU A 6 9.54 -9.80 15.54
C LEU A 6 8.05 -9.86 15.91
N GLU A 7 7.72 -10.04 17.19
CA GLU A 7 6.33 -10.03 17.64
C GLU A 7 5.65 -8.67 17.46
N LYS A 8 6.39 -7.55 17.64
CA LYS A 8 5.86 -6.21 17.36
C LYS A 8 5.59 -6.02 15.86
N TRP A 9 6.49 -6.49 14.98
CA TRP A 9 6.26 -6.51 13.53
C TRP A 9 5.02 -7.30 13.16
N LYS A 10 4.87 -8.51 13.69
CA LYS A 10 3.69 -9.36 13.44
C LYS A 10 2.40 -8.70 13.93
N LYS A 11 2.42 -8.09 15.13
CA LYS A 11 1.27 -7.40 15.69
C LYS A 11 0.87 -6.20 14.85
N ALA A 12 1.82 -5.40 14.39
CA ALA A 12 1.55 -4.26 13.51
C ALA A 12 0.97 -4.72 12.16
N GLY A 13 1.57 -5.72 11.51
CA GLY A 13 1.08 -6.28 10.27
C GLY A 13 -0.33 -6.89 10.40
N LYS A 14 -0.59 -7.60 11.50
CA LYS A 14 -1.92 -8.14 11.78
C LYS A 14 -2.96 -7.04 11.95
N LEU A 15 -2.68 -6.01 12.74
CA LEU A 15 -3.61 -4.90 12.95
C LEU A 15 -3.84 -4.10 11.66
N ALA A 16 -2.79 -3.87 10.85
CA ALA A 16 -2.94 -3.25 9.53
C ALA A 16 -3.87 -4.07 8.61
N HIS A 17 -3.70 -5.40 8.60
CA HIS A 17 -4.57 -6.31 7.84
C HIS A 17 -6.04 -6.26 8.34
N GLU A 18 -6.26 -6.28 9.64
CA GLU A 18 -7.59 -6.20 10.24
C GLU A 18 -8.27 -4.85 9.91
N ALA A 19 -7.55 -3.74 10.06
CA ALA A 19 -8.03 -2.40 9.70
C ALA A 19 -8.34 -2.27 8.21
N LEU A 20 -7.50 -2.86 7.34
CA LEU A 20 -7.72 -2.90 5.90
C LEU A 20 -9.03 -3.63 5.55
N HIS A 21 -9.29 -4.79 6.17
CA HIS A 21 -10.51 -5.56 5.94
C HIS A 21 -11.74 -4.91 6.57
N PHE A 22 -11.61 -4.25 7.71
CA PHE A 22 -12.64 -3.42 8.29
C PHE A 22 -13.04 -2.30 7.32
N GLY A 23 -12.05 -1.53 6.81
CA GLY A 23 -12.27 -0.46 5.85
C GLY A 23 -12.87 -0.92 4.53
N LYS A 24 -12.45 -2.10 4.03
CA LYS A 24 -13.05 -2.71 2.84
C LYS A 24 -14.58 -2.83 2.94
N ASN A 25 -15.10 -3.18 4.12
CA ASN A 25 -16.54 -3.36 4.33
C ASN A 25 -17.30 -2.02 4.41
N LEU A 26 -16.61 -0.93 4.73
CA LEU A 26 -17.18 0.43 4.78
C LEU A 26 -17.22 1.10 3.39
N ILE A 27 -16.36 0.66 2.46
CA ILE A 27 -16.29 1.20 1.09
C ILE A 27 -17.50 0.68 0.29
N GLN A 28 -18.55 1.48 0.26
CA GLN A 28 -19.81 1.15 -0.43
C GLN A 28 -20.30 2.37 -1.22
N GLU A 29 -21.18 2.13 -2.20
CA GLU A 29 -21.83 3.21 -2.95
C GLU A 29 -22.50 4.21 -1.99
N ASN A 30 -22.28 5.51 -2.21
CA ASN A 30 -22.75 6.64 -1.39
C ASN A 30 -22.12 6.79 0.01
N SER A 31 -21.19 5.93 0.42
CA SER A 31 -20.44 6.18 1.66
C SER A 31 -19.50 7.38 1.48
N SER A 32 -19.41 8.23 2.51
CA SER A 32 -18.48 9.36 2.55
C SER A 32 -17.03 8.86 2.61
N MET A 33 -16.18 9.40 1.75
CA MET A 33 -14.74 9.03 1.76
C MET A 33 -14.06 9.48 3.04
N LEU A 34 -14.45 10.63 3.59
CA LEU A 34 -13.90 11.15 4.84
C LEU A 34 -14.31 10.25 6.02
N ASP A 35 -15.62 9.96 6.16
CA ASP A 35 -16.11 9.16 7.27
C ASP A 35 -15.49 7.75 7.27
N VAL A 36 -15.37 7.12 6.10
CA VAL A 36 -14.71 5.82 5.96
C VAL A 36 -13.26 5.88 6.42
N THR A 37 -12.53 6.94 6.05
CA THR A 37 -11.15 7.13 6.47
C THR A 37 -11.05 7.29 8.00
N GLU A 38 -11.89 8.15 8.58
CA GLU A 38 -11.90 8.42 10.03
C GLU A 38 -12.27 7.18 10.84
N GLU A 39 -13.22 6.38 10.38
CA GLU A 39 -13.58 5.11 11.02
C GLU A 39 -12.44 4.07 10.97
N ILE A 40 -11.70 3.98 9.85
CA ILE A 40 -10.54 3.10 9.75
C ILE A 40 -9.43 3.56 10.72
N GLU A 41 -9.14 4.85 10.75
CA GLU A 41 -8.12 5.42 11.64
C GLU A 41 -8.52 5.24 13.11
N LYS A 42 -9.79 5.47 13.43
CA LYS A 42 -10.33 5.18 14.77
C LYS A 42 -10.19 3.70 15.14
N TYR A 43 -10.51 2.78 14.22
CA TYR A 43 -10.32 1.35 14.45
C TYR A 43 -8.87 1.01 14.84
N VAL A 44 -7.89 1.60 14.15
CA VAL A 44 -6.46 1.41 14.45
C VAL A 44 -6.15 1.89 15.89
N PHE A 45 -6.62 3.07 16.28
CA PHE A 45 -6.37 3.61 17.63
C PHE A 45 -7.06 2.80 18.72
N ASP A 46 -8.31 2.42 18.52
CA ASP A 46 -9.09 1.62 19.49
C ASP A 46 -8.46 0.25 19.74
N ASN A 47 -7.71 -0.29 18.77
CA ASN A 47 -7.00 -1.57 18.89
C ASN A 47 -5.51 -1.42 19.28
N GLY A 48 -5.13 -0.24 19.79
CA GLY A 48 -3.81 0.01 20.39
C GLY A 48 -2.67 0.19 19.39
N GLY A 49 -3.00 0.47 18.11
CA GLY A 49 -2.06 0.89 17.08
C GLY A 49 -1.98 2.41 16.96
N LYS A 50 -1.07 2.85 16.12
CA LYS A 50 -1.00 4.24 15.62
C LYS A 50 -0.81 4.20 14.11
N LEU A 51 -1.14 5.29 13.43
CA LEU A 51 -0.96 5.40 11.99
C LEU A 51 0.52 5.56 11.64
N ALA A 52 1.02 4.72 10.73
CA ALA A 52 2.34 4.91 10.13
C ALA A 52 2.31 5.99 9.04
N PHE A 53 1.15 6.15 8.39
CA PHE A 53 0.81 7.22 7.47
C PHE A 53 -0.72 7.40 7.44
N PRO A 54 -1.26 8.56 6.99
CA PRO A 54 -2.71 8.75 6.86
C PRO A 54 -3.31 7.69 5.93
N THR A 55 -4.47 7.16 6.28
CA THR A 55 -5.17 6.19 5.42
C THR A 55 -5.38 6.76 4.02
N ASN A 56 -4.92 6.06 2.99
CA ASN A 56 -5.05 6.47 1.60
C ASN A 56 -6.27 5.81 0.94
N LEU A 57 -7.02 6.61 0.17
CA LEU A 57 -8.17 6.19 -0.64
C LEU A 57 -8.01 6.68 -2.09
N ALA A 58 -7.11 6.07 -2.85
CA ALA A 58 -6.87 6.44 -4.23
C ALA A 58 -7.93 5.82 -5.16
N ILE A 59 -8.64 6.65 -5.93
CA ILE A 59 -9.78 6.23 -6.75
C ILE A 59 -9.43 6.25 -8.24
N ASN A 60 -9.85 5.21 -8.94
CA ASN A 60 -9.75 5.07 -10.39
C ASN A 60 -8.32 5.31 -10.91
N ASN A 61 -8.10 6.40 -11.65
CA ASN A 61 -6.81 6.76 -12.25
C ASN A 61 -5.80 7.42 -11.29
N VAL A 62 -6.18 7.67 -10.03
CA VAL A 62 -5.22 8.07 -9.00
C VAL A 62 -4.46 6.83 -8.55
N GLY A 63 -3.14 6.80 -8.74
CA GLY A 63 -2.33 5.61 -8.45
C GLY A 63 -2.20 5.33 -6.96
N ALA A 64 -1.76 6.33 -6.19
CA ALA A 64 -1.48 6.23 -4.75
C ALA A 64 -1.45 7.62 -4.09
N HIS A 65 -1.19 7.67 -2.78
CA HIS A 65 -0.88 8.87 -1.99
C HIS A 65 -1.95 9.95 -2.02
N TRP A 66 -3.22 9.57 -1.97
CA TRP A 66 -4.31 10.49 -1.77
C TRP A 66 -5.12 10.10 -0.52
N THR A 67 -5.41 11.07 0.34
CA THR A 67 -6.21 10.91 1.55
C THR A 67 -7.26 12.00 1.63
N PRO A 68 -8.49 11.73 2.08
CA PRO A 68 -9.46 12.78 2.35
C PRO A 68 -8.94 13.81 3.36
N SER A 69 -9.34 15.06 3.17
CA SER A 69 -9.15 16.14 4.14
C SER A 69 -10.49 16.47 4.82
N SER A 70 -10.47 17.29 5.86
CA SER A 70 -11.69 17.76 6.54
C SER A 70 -12.66 18.54 5.63
N LYS A 71 -12.23 18.89 4.41
CA LYS A 71 -13.05 19.57 3.39
C LYS A 71 -13.57 18.63 2.30
N THR A 72 -13.20 17.36 2.36
CA THR A 72 -13.62 16.35 1.39
C THR A 72 -15.11 16.03 1.61
N THR A 73 -15.91 16.23 0.57
CA THR A 73 -17.36 15.96 0.58
C THR A 73 -17.74 14.86 -0.39
N GLU A 74 -16.76 14.30 -1.07
CA GLU A 74 -16.94 13.26 -2.08
C GLU A 74 -17.39 11.94 -1.43
N VAL A 75 -18.27 11.24 -2.15
CA VAL A 75 -18.74 9.90 -1.81
C VAL A 75 -18.30 8.91 -2.87
N PHE A 76 -18.26 7.64 -2.52
CA PHE A 76 -17.99 6.59 -3.48
C PHE A 76 -19.17 6.38 -4.44
N SER A 77 -18.85 6.06 -5.69
CA SER A 77 -19.82 5.80 -6.73
C SER A 77 -19.75 4.35 -7.23
N LYS A 78 -20.87 3.84 -7.71
CA LYS A 78 -20.91 2.54 -8.39
C LYS A 78 -19.94 2.51 -9.59
N GLY A 79 -19.09 1.49 -9.65
CA GLY A 79 -18.07 1.33 -10.67
C GLY A 79 -16.72 1.92 -10.29
N ASP A 80 -16.58 2.62 -9.15
CA ASP A 80 -15.30 3.07 -8.67
C ASP A 80 -14.38 1.90 -8.31
N LEU A 81 -13.12 2.06 -8.67
CA LEU A 81 -12.03 1.19 -8.28
C LEU A 81 -11.20 1.89 -7.21
N VAL A 82 -11.38 1.48 -5.96
CA VAL A 82 -10.80 2.15 -4.79
C VAL A 82 -9.60 1.37 -4.29
N LYS A 83 -8.43 1.99 -4.27
CA LYS A 83 -7.23 1.47 -3.64
C LYS A 83 -7.18 2.01 -2.21
N LEU A 84 -7.48 1.14 -1.26
CA LEU A 84 -7.34 1.42 0.16
C LEU A 84 -5.96 0.96 0.61
N ASP A 85 -5.25 1.84 1.32
CA ASP A 85 -3.90 1.62 1.79
C ASP A 85 -3.79 2.10 3.23
N VAL A 86 -3.39 1.20 4.14
CA VAL A 86 -3.41 1.39 5.60
C VAL A 86 -2.06 1.02 6.20
N GLY A 87 -1.41 2.02 6.76
CA GLY A 87 -0.18 1.86 7.53
C GLY A 87 -0.42 1.95 9.03
N VAL A 88 -0.02 0.92 9.76
CA VAL A 88 -0.14 0.86 11.22
C VAL A 88 1.23 0.66 11.85
N HIS A 89 1.49 1.25 13.01
CA HIS A 89 2.66 0.89 13.79
C HIS A 89 2.37 0.58 15.26
N ILE A 90 3.18 -0.32 15.81
CA ILE A 90 3.28 -0.61 17.24
C ILE A 90 4.71 -0.28 17.67
N ASP A 91 4.89 0.74 18.49
CA ASP A 91 6.22 1.23 18.91
C ASP A 91 7.17 1.52 17.74
N GLY A 92 6.63 1.95 16.58
CA GLY A 92 7.38 2.24 15.37
C GLY A 92 7.64 1.03 14.45
N TYR A 93 7.26 -0.18 14.82
CA TYR A 93 7.28 -1.36 13.97
C TYR A 93 6.05 -1.32 13.05
N ILE A 94 6.25 -1.20 11.74
CA ILE A 94 5.21 -0.81 10.78
C ILE A 94 4.66 -2.03 10.04
N GLY A 95 3.33 -2.16 10.01
CA GLY A 95 2.59 -2.99 9.07
C GLY A 95 2.01 -2.10 7.98
N ASP A 96 2.25 -2.44 6.72
CA ASP A 96 1.86 -1.70 5.54
C ASP A 96 1.07 -2.62 4.62
N ASN A 97 -0.22 -2.33 4.40
CA ASN A 97 -1.13 -3.22 3.68
C ASN A 97 -2.08 -2.43 2.80
N ALA A 98 -2.23 -2.89 1.56
CA ALA A 98 -3.18 -2.31 0.62
C ALA A 98 -4.04 -3.37 -0.07
N LEU A 99 -5.23 -2.95 -0.50
CA LEU A 99 -6.10 -3.72 -1.38
C LEU A 99 -6.91 -2.82 -2.30
N THR A 100 -7.49 -3.42 -3.33
CA THR A 100 -8.40 -2.72 -4.25
C THR A 100 -9.82 -3.26 -4.11
N VAL A 101 -10.79 -2.34 -4.01
CA VAL A 101 -12.24 -2.63 -3.98
C VAL A 101 -12.87 -2.09 -5.25
N GLU A 102 -13.66 -2.89 -5.94
CA GLU A 102 -14.54 -2.46 -7.02
C GLU A 102 -15.98 -2.35 -6.47
N ILE A 103 -16.61 -1.18 -6.63
CA ILE A 103 -17.91 -0.89 -6.02
C ILE A 103 -19.06 -1.26 -6.96
N GLY A 104 -19.87 -2.23 -6.54
CA GLY A 104 -21.16 -2.57 -7.18
C GLY A 104 -21.07 -3.11 -8.60
N THR A 105 -19.87 -3.43 -9.10
CA THR A 105 -19.65 -4.08 -10.38
C THR A 105 -18.54 -5.13 -10.29
N SER A 106 -18.28 -5.86 -11.38
CA SER A 106 -17.19 -6.82 -11.52
C SER A 106 -16.40 -6.62 -12.82
N LYS A 107 -16.47 -5.41 -13.38
CA LYS A 107 -15.83 -5.05 -14.65
C LYS A 107 -14.31 -5.18 -14.60
N TYR A 108 -13.72 -4.87 -13.44
CA TYR A 108 -12.28 -4.87 -13.23
C TYR A 108 -11.78 -6.05 -12.37
N SER A 109 -12.62 -7.04 -12.11
CA SER A 109 -12.27 -8.21 -11.28
C SER A 109 -10.98 -8.88 -11.73
N LYS A 110 -10.82 -9.10 -13.05
CA LYS A 110 -9.59 -9.68 -13.63
C LYS A 110 -8.34 -8.83 -13.34
N LEU A 111 -8.45 -7.51 -13.39
CA LEU A 111 -7.34 -6.59 -13.08
C LEU A 111 -6.98 -6.66 -11.60
N VAL A 112 -7.96 -6.66 -10.71
CA VAL A 112 -7.77 -6.79 -9.25
C VAL A 112 -7.15 -8.15 -8.90
N ASP A 113 -7.66 -9.23 -9.48
CA ASP A 113 -7.11 -10.57 -9.27
C ASP A 113 -5.67 -10.68 -9.78
N THR A 114 -5.35 -10.02 -10.90
CA THR A 114 -3.99 -9.98 -11.43
C THR A 114 -3.01 -9.33 -10.44
N SER A 115 -3.40 -8.27 -9.73
CA SER A 115 -2.51 -7.66 -8.72
C SER A 115 -2.25 -8.59 -7.54
N ARG A 116 -3.26 -9.36 -7.12
CA ARG A 116 -3.12 -10.36 -6.05
C ARG A 116 -2.23 -11.51 -6.48
N GLU A 117 -2.39 -12.03 -7.70
CA GLU A 117 -1.53 -13.08 -8.25
C GLU A 117 -0.08 -12.60 -8.36
N ALA A 118 0.14 -11.37 -8.81
CA ALA A 118 1.47 -10.78 -8.88
C ALA A 118 2.12 -10.64 -7.49
N LEU A 119 1.34 -10.26 -6.47
CA LEU A 119 1.82 -10.23 -5.09
C LEU A 119 2.22 -11.62 -4.59
N ASN A 120 1.39 -12.63 -4.83
CA ASN A 120 1.70 -14.01 -4.44
C ASN A 120 2.98 -14.51 -5.12
N ALA A 121 3.13 -14.29 -6.43
CA ALA A 121 4.35 -14.65 -7.16
C ALA A 121 5.58 -13.91 -6.63
N ALA A 122 5.46 -12.66 -6.24
CA ALA A 122 6.53 -11.89 -5.62
C ALA A 122 6.93 -12.44 -4.24
N ILE A 123 5.96 -12.81 -3.42
CA ILE A 123 6.19 -13.40 -2.08
C ILE A 123 6.92 -14.75 -2.19
N GLU A 124 6.54 -15.59 -3.17
CA GLU A 124 7.19 -16.88 -3.39
C GLU A 124 8.69 -16.76 -3.75
N VAL A 125 9.06 -15.66 -4.42
CA VAL A 125 10.45 -15.38 -4.80
C VAL A 125 11.22 -14.69 -3.68
N ALA A 126 10.56 -13.88 -2.86
CA ALA A 126 11.21 -13.04 -1.86
C ALA A 126 11.87 -13.85 -0.75
N GLY A 127 13.14 -13.58 -0.49
CA GLY A 127 13.88 -14.26 0.58
C GLY A 127 15.34 -13.80 0.68
N PRO A 128 16.03 -14.21 1.76
CA PRO A 128 17.45 -13.93 1.91
C PRO A 128 18.28 -14.44 0.73
N GLY A 129 19.20 -13.60 0.23
CA GLY A 129 20.04 -13.91 -0.93
C GLY A 129 19.40 -13.57 -2.28
N ILE A 130 18.12 -13.21 -2.31
CA ILE A 130 17.41 -12.81 -3.53
C ILE A 130 17.66 -11.34 -3.83
N ASN A 131 17.96 -11.04 -5.08
CA ASN A 131 18.00 -9.67 -5.59
C ASN A 131 16.58 -9.17 -5.84
N VAL A 132 16.25 -7.95 -5.38
CA VAL A 132 14.90 -7.36 -5.53
C VAL A 132 14.42 -7.26 -6.99
N GLY A 133 15.34 -7.18 -7.95
CA GLY A 133 15.01 -7.23 -9.38
C GLY A 133 14.38 -8.55 -9.82
N MET A 134 14.64 -9.66 -9.10
CA MET A 134 13.97 -10.95 -9.35
C MET A 134 12.52 -10.92 -8.87
N ILE A 135 12.24 -10.18 -7.78
CA ILE A 135 10.86 -9.93 -7.31
C ILE A 135 10.11 -9.14 -8.38
N GLY A 136 10.73 -8.05 -8.88
CA GLY A 136 10.16 -7.26 -9.98
C GLY A 136 9.94 -8.06 -11.25
N TYR A 137 10.83 -9.01 -11.57
CA TYR A 137 10.66 -9.91 -12.72
C TYR A 137 9.43 -10.83 -12.53
N ALA A 138 9.23 -11.39 -11.35
CA ALA A 138 8.07 -12.22 -11.04
C ALA A 138 6.76 -11.42 -11.14
N VAL A 139 6.73 -10.20 -10.58
CA VAL A 139 5.60 -9.26 -10.70
C VAL A 139 5.28 -8.97 -12.18
N GLN A 140 6.28 -8.52 -12.94
CA GLN A 140 6.11 -8.15 -14.33
C GLN A 140 5.59 -9.32 -15.17
N THR A 141 6.23 -10.49 -15.05
CA THR A 141 5.84 -11.67 -15.83
C THR A 141 4.40 -12.10 -15.55
N THR A 142 3.99 -12.09 -14.27
CA THR A 142 2.62 -12.44 -13.89
C THR A 142 1.61 -11.46 -14.48
N ILE A 143 1.88 -10.16 -14.39
CA ILE A 143 0.98 -9.10 -14.89
C ILE A 143 0.88 -9.15 -16.43
N GLU A 144 2.00 -9.26 -17.13
CA GLU A 144 2.04 -9.27 -18.60
C GLU A 144 1.37 -10.52 -19.18
N ASN A 145 1.54 -11.69 -18.56
CA ASN A 145 0.86 -12.93 -18.95
C ASN A 145 -0.69 -12.85 -18.84
N ARG A 146 -1.20 -11.92 -18.03
CA ARG A 146 -2.63 -11.65 -17.90
C ARG A 146 -3.13 -10.56 -18.87
N GLY A 147 -2.23 -9.97 -19.68
CA GLY A 147 -2.53 -8.96 -20.69
C GLY A 147 -2.60 -7.53 -20.14
N TYR A 148 -2.04 -7.28 -18.96
CA TYR A 148 -1.91 -5.97 -18.33
C TYR A 148 -0.47 -5.48 -18.32
N LYS A 149 -0.24 -4.30 -17.73
CA LYS A 149 1.10 -3.74 -17.52
C LYS A 149 1.34 -3.45 -16.05
N PRO A 150 2.55 -3.72 -15.53
CA PRO A 150 2.96 -3.18 -14.23
C PRO A 150 3.15 -1.66 -14.33
N ILE A 151 2.90 -0.93 -13.25
CA ILE A 151 3.26 0.48 -13.16
C ILE A 151 4.74 0.57 -12.74
N ALA A 152 5.61 0.83 -13.72
CA ALA A 152 7.06 0.71 -13.57
C ALA A 152 7.70 1.76 -12.66
N ASN A 153 7.04 2.87 -12.39
CA ASN A 153 7.55 3.97 -11.55
C ASN A 153 6.86 4.09 -10.19
N LEU A 154 6.16 3.05 -9.77
CA LEU A 154 5.78 2.80 -8.37
C LEU A 154 6.49 1.54 -7.91
N THR A 155 7.00 1.55 -6.70
CA THR A 155 7.80 0.46 -6.14
C THR A 155 7.39 0.19 -4.71
N GLY A 156 7.49 -1.04 -4.28
CA GLY A 156 7.59 -1.37 -2.88
C GLY A 156 8.91 -0.87 -2.28
N HIS A 157 9.08 -1.02 -0.98
CA HIS A 157 10.20 -0.41 -0.26
C HIS A 157 10.64 -1.23 0.95
N GLY A 158 11.84 -0.93 1.44
CA GLY A 158 12.30 -1.41 2.74
C GLY A 158 11.62 -0.65 3.87
N ILE A 159 11.44 -1.32 5.00
CA ILE A 159 10.86 -0.73 6.21
C ILE A 159 11.82 -0.93 7.38
N LYS A 160 11.95 0.09 8.24
CA LYS A 160 12.64 0.01 9.54
C LYS A 160 11.78 0.62 10.62
N ARG A 161 12.13 0.39 11.86
CA ARG A 161 11.44 1.00 12.99
C ARG A 161 11.40 2.52 12.83
N TYR A 162 10.20 3.12 12.87
CA TYR A 162 9.92 4.54 12.61
C TYR A 162 10.40 5.07 11.24
N ASN A 163 10.67 4.19 10.29
CA ASN A 163 11.10 4.60 8.96
C ASN A 163 10.38 3.75 7.90
N LEU A 164 9.36 4.35 7.29
CA LEU A 164 8.52 3.70 6.29
C LEU A 164 9.31 3.34 5.01
N HIS A 165 10.20 4.22 4.55
CA HIS A 165 10.98 4.02 3.33
C HIS A 165 12.48 3.95 3.64
N SER A 166 12.99 2.74 3.92
CA SER A 166 14.33 2.54 4.49
C SER A 166 15.44 2.24 3.48
N GLY A 167 15.33 2.74 2.25
CA GLY A 167 16.43 2.71 1.27
C GLY A 167 16.53 1.44 0.41
N ILE A 168 15.73 0.39 0.64
CA ILE A 168 15.53 -0.70 -0.32
C ILE A 168 14.39 -0.26 -1.25
N SER A 169 14.58 -0.38 -2.57
CA SER A 169 13.49 -0.25 -3.55
C SER A 169 13.14 -1.63 -4.09
N VAL A 170 11.87 -2.00 -4.06
CA VAL A 170 11.35 -3.28 -4.58
C VAL A 170 10.58 -2.99 -5.87
N PRO A 171 11.18 -3.18 -7.05
CA PRO A 171 10.58 -2.78 -8.32
C PRO A 171 9.38 -3.66 -8.70
N ASN A 172 8.48 -3.13 -9.53
CA ASN A 172 7.39 -3.86 -10.17
C ASN A 172 7.75 -4.40 -11.58
N VAL A 173 8.96 -4.13 -12.02
CA VAL A 173 9.50 -4.58 -13.31
C VAL A 173 10.87 -5.20 -13.12
N LYS A 174 11.29 -6.00 -14.10
CA LYS A 174 12.64 -6.54 -14.10
C LYS A 174 13.67 -5.42 -14.13
N GLU A 175 14.57 -5.43 -13.16
CA GLU A 175 15.73 -4.53 -13.12
C GLU A 175 17.02 -5.33 -13.02
N ASN A 176 18.07 -4.84 -13.71
CA ASN A 176 19.42 -5.39 -13.57
C ASN A 176 20.10 -4.65 -12.41
N GLY A 177 20.50 -5.39 -11.39
CA GLY A 177 21.06 -4.81 -10.17
C GLY A 177 20.01 -4.70 -9.05
N GLY A 178 20.21 -3.78 -8.12
CA GLY A 178 19.37 -3.62 -6.93
C GLY A 178 19.93 -4.32 -5.69
N THR A 179 19.21 -4.21 -4.59
CA THR A 179 19.61 -4.77 -3.30
C THR A 179 19.43 -6.27 -3.26
N VAL A 180 20.40 -6.99 -2.70
CA VAL A 180 20.25 -8.39 -2.32
C VAL A 180 19.73 -8.44 -0.89
N LEU A 181 18.56 -9.06 -0.69
CA LEU A 181 17.90 -9.16 0.60
C LEU A 181 18.72 -9.99 1.59
N LYS A 182 18.72 -9.57 2.84
CA LYS A 182 19.44 -10.22 3.96
C LYS A 182 18.43 -10.74 4.99
N PRO A 183 18.82 -11.72 5.80
CA PRO A 183 18.02 -12.13 6.94
C PRO A 183 17.72 -10.91 7.85
N GLY A 184 16.45 -10.69 8.15
CA GLY A 184 15.99 -9.57 8.97
C GLY A 184 15.62 -8.30 8.23
N ASP A 185 15.79 -8.23 6.90
CA ASP A 185 15.21 -7.16 6.10
C ASP A 185 13.67 -7.27 6.14
N ILE A 186 13.02 -6.13 6.33
CA ILE A 186 11.56 -5.98 6.24
C ILE A 186 11.26 -5.16 5.00
N ILE A 187 10.37 -5.64 4.16
CA ILE A 187 10.00 -4.99 2.91
C ILE A 187 8.48 -4.94 2.73
N ALA A 188 7.99 -3.89 2.09
CA ALA A 188 6.68 -3.84 1.45
C ALA A 188 6.82 -4.30 0.00
N ILE A 189 5.91 -5.14 -0.47
CA ILE A 189 5.81 -5.59 -1.86
C ILE A 189 4.49 -5.08 -2.41
N GLU A 190 4.55 -4.20 -3.40
CA GLU A 190 3.40 -3.42 -3.87
C GLU A 190 3.22 -3.54 -5.39
N PRO A 191 2.64 -4.62 -5.90
CA PRO A 191 2.33 -4.74 -7.32
C PRO A 191 1.21 -3.78 -7.74
N PHE A 192 1.50 -2.86 -8.64
CA PHE A 192 0.52 -1.98 -9.27
C PHE A 192 0.26 -2.43 -10.70
N VAL A 193 -1.00 -2.74 -11.01
CA VAL A 193 -1.46 -3.25 -12.30
C VAL A 193 -2.30 -2.21 -13.01
N THR A 194 -2.11 -2.06 -14.33
CA THR A 194 -2.89 -1.13 -15.15
C THR A 194 -3.18 -1.70 -16.53
N ASP A 195 -4.30 -1.31 -17.11
CA ASP A 195 -4.63 -1.48 -18.53
C ASP A 195 -4.14 -0.30 -19.40
N GLY A 196 -3.53 0.72 -18.75
CA GLY A 196 -3.04 1.93 -19.38
C GLY A 196 -1.58 1.87 -19.82
N ALA A 197 -0.87 3.00 -19.64
CA ALA A 197 0.49 3.18 -20.17
C ALA A 197 1.60 2.44 -19.40
N GLY A 198 1.32 1.88 -18.20
CA GLY A 198 2.33 1.25 -17.34
C GLY A 198 3.18 2.25 -16.54
N ARG A 199 2.74 3.49 -16.44
CA ARG A 199 3.39 4.56 -15.67
C ARG A 199 2.37 5.55 -15.14
N VAL A 200 2.62 6.07 -13.95
CA VAL A 200 1.88 7.21 -13.41
C VAL A 200 2.62 8.51 -13.72
N GLY A 201 1.87 9.57 -14.01
CA GLY A 201 2.39 10.93 -14.23
C GLY A 201 1.91 11.85 -13.11
N GLY A 202 2.82 12.61 -12.51
CA GLY A 202 2.49 13.56 -11.47
C GLY A 202 1.91 14.86 -12.03
N LYS A 203 0.57 14.97 -12.11
CA LYS A 203 -0.12 16.25 -12.39
C LYS A 203 -0.69 16.90 -11.13
N ARG A 204 -0.73 16.21 -10.00
CA ARG A 204 -1.21 16.71 -8.71
C ARG A 204 -0.17 16.44 -7.65
N ASN A 205 0.06 17.41 -6.78
CA ASN A 205 0.86 17.19 -5.59
C ASN A 205 0.08 16.28 -4.63
N SER A 206 0.80 15.37 -3.97
CA SER A 206 0.27 14.64 -2.84
C SER A 206 -0.18 15.61 -1.74
N ASN A 207 -1.27 15.30 -1.07
CA ASN A 207 -1.70 16.03 0.14
C ASN A 207 -1.18 15.39 1.43
N ILE A 208 -0.25 14.45 1.28
CA ILE A 208 0.47 13.80 2.40
C ILE A 208 1.85 14.44 2.50
N TYR A 209 2.21 14.87 3.70
CA TYR A 209 3.48 15.56 3.98
C TYR A 209 4.26 14.82 5.05
N LEU A 210 5.57 14.73 4.85
CA LEU A 210 6.50 14.21 5.85
C LEU A 210 7.17 15.37 6.57
N SER A 211 7.17 15.33 7.91
CA SER A 211 7.96 16.28 8.69
C SER A 211 9.44 15.95 8.57
N LEU A 212 10.24 16.93 8.13
CA LEU A 212 11.69 16.79 8.05
C LEU A 212 12.41 17.08 9.39
N ILE A 213 11.70 17.66 10.36
CA ILE A 213 12.25 18.05 11.68
C ILE A 213 12.03 16.93 12.70
N HIS A 214 10.90 16.25 12.60
CA HIS A 214 10.58 15.08 13.41
C HIS A 214 10.53 13.87 12.46
N ILE A 215 11.49 12.97 12.56
CA ILE A 215 11.60 11.74 11.75
C ILE A 215 10.48 10.74 12.17
N SER A 216 9.34 11.24 12.54
CA SER A 216 8.22 10.46 13.04
C SER A 216 6.94 10.96 12.39
N GLU A 217 6.34 10.16 11.58
CA GLU A 217 4.96 10.23 11.09
C GLU A 217 4.67 11.23 9.96
N PRO A 218 4.17 10.75 8.81
CA PRO A 218 3.48 11.59 7.85
C PRO A 218 2.24 12.20 8.51
N THR A 219 2.07 13.50 8.38
CA THR A 219 0.93 14.21 8.96
C THR A 219 -0.05 14.61 7.87
N ARG A 220 -1.34 14.45 8.15
CA ARG A 220 -2.40 15.03 7.33
C ARG A 220 -2.38 16.55 7.50
N ARG A 221 -2.33 17.30 6.40
CA ARG A 221 -2.47 18.76 6.48
C ARG A 221 -3.92 19.08 6.87
N LEU A 222 -4.12 19.49 8.11
CA LEU A 222 -5.37 20.14 8.52
C LEU A 222 -5.34 21.56 7.96
N ASN A 223 -6.07 21.81 6.90
CA ASN A 223 -6.31 23.14 6.37
C ASN A 223 -7.69 23.66 6.82
#